data_e34e901982740e64e40ed904396d7f57
#
_entry.id   e34e901982740e64e40ed904396d7f57
#
_cell.length_a   1.000
_cell.length_b   1.000
_cell.length_c   1.000
_cell.angle_alpha   90.00
_cell.angle_beta   90.00
_cell.angle_gamma   90.00
#
_symmetry.space_group_name_H-M   'P 1'
#
loop_
_entity.id
_entity.type
_entity.pdbx_description
1 polymer ?
#
loop_
_entity_poly.entity_id
_entity_poly.type
_entity_poly.pdbx_seq_one_letter_code
_entity_poly.pdbx_strand_id
1 'polypeptide(L)'
;MWGVILTEFEKLAELLFPHIDKTPEYYEEKYPQRNLKEGARVTRFAPSPTGYLHIGGLFGALTDILTAQATGGVSMLRIEDTDKKREVGDGVDAI
;
A
#
# COMPACT_ATOMS: atom_id res chain seq x y z
N MET A 1 -40.01 0.30 9.81
CA MET A 1 -38.69 0.14 9.14
C MET A 1 -38.26 1.46 8.56
N TRP A 2 -37.09 1.91 8.91
CA TRP A 2 -36.55 3.16 8.42
C TRP A 2 -36.02 2.95 7.01
N GLY A 3 -36.60 3.64 6.02
CA GLY A 3 -36.02 3.73 4.70
C GLY A 3 -34.73 4.56 4.78
N VAL A 4 -33.60 4.01 4.38
CA VAL A 4 -32.38 4.77 4.28
C VAL A 4 -32.49 5.69 3.07
N ILE A 5 -32.56 7.01 3.30
CA ILE A 5 -32.48 7.99 2.23
C ILE A 5 -31.00 8.20 1.95
N LEU A 6 -30.55 7.67 0.83
CA LEU A 6 -29.17 7.90 0.38
C LEU A 6 -28.99 9.37 0.00
N THR A 7 -27.88 9.95 0.41
CA THR A 7 -27.44 11.27 -0.06
C THR A 7 -27.11 11.21 -1.56
N GLU A 8 -27.03 12.37 -2.22
CA GLU A 8 -26.62 12.43 -3.63
C GLU A 8 -25.20 11.84 -3.84
N PHE A 9 -24.33 12.00 -2.85
CA PHE A 9 -22.97 11.43 -2.90
C PHE A 9 -22.98 9.92 -2.78
N GLU A 10 -23.83 9.36 -1.92
CA GLU A 10 -23.97 7.90 -1.79
C GLU A 10 -24.53 7.28 -3.06
N LYS A 11 -25.53 7.90 -3.67
CA LYS A 11 -26.07 7.47 -4.97
C LYS A 11 -25.02 7.51 -6.07
N LEU A 12 -24.22 8.56 -6.09
CA LEU A 12 -23.12 8.69 -7.04
C LEU A 12 -22.05 7.63 -6.81
N ALA A 13 -21.72 7.36 -5.55
CA ALA A 13 -20.76 6.32 -5.18
C ALA A 13 -21.26 4.92 -5.61
N GLU A 14 -22.52 4.59 -5.40
CA GLU A 14 -23.11 3.32 -5.84
C GLU A 14 -23.10 3.20 -7.38
N LEU A 15 -23.33 4.30 -8.08
CA LEU A 15 -23.27 4.31 -9.55
C LEU A 15 -21.87 4.09 -10.08
N LEU A 16 -20.86 4.73 -9.48
CA LEU A 16 -19.47 4.65 -9.92
C LEU A 16 -18.77 3.37 -9.47
N PHE A 17 -19.16 2.85 -8.31
CA PHE A 17 -18.50 1.72 -7.66
C PHE A 17 -19.51 0.65 -7.21
N PRO A 18 -20.29 0.07 -8.14
CA PRO A 18 -21.38 -0.85 -7.78
C PRO A 18 -20.91 -2.16 -7.14
N HIS A 19 -19.60 -2.44 -7.18
CA HIS A 19 -19.02 -3.69 -6.65
C HIS A 19 -18.43 -3.53 -5.24
N ILE A 20 -18.52 -2.33 -4.66
CA ILE A 20 -18.03 -2.09 -3.31
C ILE A 20 -19.08 -2.57 -2.31
N ASP A 21 -18.76 -3.62 -1.59
CA ASP A 21 -19.61 -4.26 -0.60
C ASP A 21 -19.06 -4.17 0.83
N LYS A 22 -17.92 -3.53 1.01
CA LYS A 22 -17.23 -3.38 2.30
C LYS A 22 -17.29 -1.94 2.77
N THR A 23 -17.46 -1.78 4.06
CA THR A 23 -17.44 -0.47 4.73
C THR A 23 -16.03 -0.13 5.22
N PRO A 24 -15.74 1.15 5.54
CA PRO A 24 -14.48 1.53 6.18
C PRO A 24 -14.20 0.73 7.45
N GLU A 25 -15.22 0.52 8.30
CA GLU A 25 -15.09 -0.23 9.56
C GLU A 25 -14.61 -1.67 9.32
N TYR A 26 -15.09 -2.33 8.26
CA TYR A 26 -14.59 -3.64 7.88
C TYR A 26 -13.08 -3.64 7.65
N TYR A 27 -12.55 -2.59 7.01
CA TYR A 27 -11.12 -2.50 6.74
C TYR A 27 -10.33 -2.10 7.97
N GLU A 28 -10.88 -1.29 8.86
CA GLU A 28 -10.25 -0.93 10.14
C GLU A 28 -10.11 -2.17 11.04
N GLU A 29 -11.12 -3.03 11.08
CA GLU A 29 -11.06 -4.29 11.82
C GLU A 29 -10.06 -5.27 11.19
N LYS A 30 -10.07 -5.39 9.87
CA LYS A 30 -9.18 -6.30 9.14
C LYS A 30 -7.72 -5.86 9.16
N TYR A 31 -7.48 -4.56 9.17
CA TYR A 31 -6.14 -3.95 9.15
C TYR A 31 -6.01 -2.95 10.31
N PRO A 32 -5.96 -3.43 11.53
CA PRO A 32 -5.86 -2.55 12.69
C PRO A 32 -4.57 -1.73 12.64
N GLN A 33 -4.61 -0.57 13.26
CA GLN A 33 -3.43 0.27 13.38
C GLN A 33 -2.30 -0.47 14.11
N ARG A 34 -1.08 -0.27 13.63
CA ARG A 34 0.09 -0.79 14.31
C ARG A 34 0.32 -0.06 15.62
N ASN A 35 0.63 -0.81 16.67
CA ASN A 35 1.00 -0.23 17.95
C ASN A 35 2.48 0.18 17.95
N LEU A 36 2.77 1.29 17.30
CA LEU A 36 4.12 1.84 17.21
C LEU A 36 4.32 2.94 18.25
N LYS A 37 5.54 3.06 18.77
CA LYS A 37 5.89 4.14 19.69
C LYS A 37 5.88 5.49 18.99
N GLU A 38 5.75 6.55 19.76
CA GLU A 38 5.84 7.92 19.25
C GLU A 38 7.18 8.15 18.53
N GLY A 39 7.13 8.81 17.40
CA GLY A 39 8.29 9.07 16.55
C GLY A 39 8.75 7.89 15.68
N ALA A 40 8.12 6.72 15.80
CA ALA A 40 8.41 5.59 14.93
C ALA A 40 8.04 5.92 13.47
N ARG A 41 8.93 5.59 12.54
CA ARG A 41 8.71 5.86 11.13
C ARG A 41 8.26 4.59 10.39
N VAL A 42 7.27 4.77 9.52
CA VAL A 42 6.85 3.75 8.57
C VAL A 42 7.38 4.15 7.21
N THR A 43 8.24 3.33 6.65
CA THR A 43 8.85 3.56 5.36
C THR A 43 8.36 2.57 4.33
N ARG A 44 8.49 2.92 3.07
CA ARG A 44 8.04 2.06 1.97
C ARG A 44 9.00 2.13 0.81
N PHE A 45 9.58 1.00 0.45
CA PHE A 45 10.27 0.83 -0.81
C PHE A 45 9.27 0.28 -1.84
N ALA A 46 9.10 0.97 -2.95
CA ALA A 46 8.06 0.67 -3.94
C ALA A 46 8.64 0.51 -5.36
N PRO A 47 9.43 -0.56 -5.60
CA PRO A 47 10.04 -0.78 -6.92
C PRO A 47 9.01 -1.31 -7.92
N SER A 48 9.23 -1.00 -9.20
CA SER A 48 8.53 -1.64 -10.31
C SER A 48 9.33 -2.85 -10.80
N PRO A 49 8.70 -3.98 -11.15
CA PRO A 49 9.39 -5.17 -11.65
C PRO A 49 9.72 -5.04 -13.15
N THR A 50 10.30 -3.90 -13.56
CA THR A 50 10.65 -3.56 -14.94
C THR A 50 12.08 -3.91 -15.31
N GLY A 51 12.79 -4.54 -14.40
CA GLY A 51 14.19 -4.97 -14.55
C GLY A 51 14.73 -5.44 -13.23
N TYR A 52 16.04 -5.76 -13.22
CA TYR A 52 16.73 -6.10 -11.98
C TYR A 52 17.07 -4.84 -11.19
N LEU A 53 17.08 -4.97 -9.86
CA LEU A 53 17.53 -3.89 -9.01
C LEU A 53 19.01 -3.58 -9.28
N HIS A 54 19.31 -2.30 -9.38
CA HIS A 54 20.70 -1.80 -9.42
C HIS A 54 21.08 -1.18 -8.07
N ILE A 55 22.32 -0.76 -7.93
CA ILE A 55 22.86 -0.23 -6.68
C ILE A 55 22.06 0.94 -6.11
N GLY A 56 21.48 1.79 -6.97
CA GLY A 56 20.62 2.90 -6.54
C GLY A 56 19.32 2.43 -5.87
N GLY A 57 18.71 1.38 -6.40
CA GLY A 57 17.55 0.74 -5.79
C GLY A 57 17.86 0.09 -4.46
N LEU A 58 18.98 -0.61 -4.36
CA LEU A 58 19.47 -1.21 -3.11
C LEU A 58 19.78 -0.13 -2.06
N PHE A 59 20.37 0.98 -2.45
CA PHE A 59 20.62 2.12 -1.57
C PHE A 59 19.31 2.71 -1.02
N GLY A 60 18.30 2.90 -1.87
CA GLY A 60 16.98 3.37 -1.45
C GLY A 60 16.30 2.42 -0.47
N ALA A 61 16.29 1.12 -0.77
CA ALA A 61 15.73 0.08 0.11
C ALA A 61 16.44 0.05 1.46
N LEU A 62 17.77 0.11 1.47
CA LEU A 62 18.57 0.13 2.69
C LEU A 62 18.28 1.36 3.54
N THR A 63 18.17 2.53 2.91
CA THR A 63 17.79 3.78 3.60
C THR A 63 16.44 3.66 4.29
N ASP A 64 15.44 3.11 3.61
CA ASP A 64 14.12 2.88 4.16
C ASP A 64 14.15 1.93 5.37
N ILE A 65 14.85 0.81 5.24
CA ILE A 65 14.99 -0.19 6.31
C ILE A 65 15.69 0.40 7.53
N LEU A 66 16.83 1.04 7.34
CA LEU A 66 17.60 1.62 8.44
C LEU A 66 16.86 2.76 9.14
N THR A 67 16.13 3.58 8.39
CA THR A 67 15.28 4.65 8.96
C THR A 67 14.18 4.07 9.85
N ALA A 68 13.49 3.03 9.38
CA ALA A 68 12.49 2.35 10.18
C ALA A 68 13.11 1.71 11.44
N GLN A 69 14.18 0.96 11.29
CA GLN A 69 14.85 0.29 12.42
C GLN A 69 15.35 1.29 13.47
N ALA A 70 15.97 2.39 13.05
CA ALA A 70 16.49 3.39 13.96
C ALA A 70 15.40 4.06 14.83
N THR A 71 14.17 4.08 14.36
CA THR A 71 13.03 4.69 15.08
C THR A 71 12.11 3.67 15.74
N GLY A 72 12.40 2.37 15.62
CA GLY A 72 11.50 1.31 16.09
C GLY A 72 10.21 1.20 15.28
N GLY A 73 10.27 1.58 14.01
CA GLY A 73 9.17 1.57 13.08
C GLY A 73 9.11 0.31 12.21
N VAL A 74 8.48 0.44 11.07
CA VAL A 74 8.26 -0.66 10.11
C VAL A 74 8.68 -0.23 8.72
N SER A 75 9.39 -1.09 8.01
CA SER A 75 9.66 -0.93 6.58
C SER A 75 8.82 -1.91 5.77
N MET A 76 8.18 -1.42 4.72
CA MET A 76 7.34 -2.21 3.83
C MET A 76 7.91 -2.26 2.42
N LEU A 77 7.74 -3.41 1.77
CA LEU A 77 7.96 -3.57 0.33
C LEU A 77 6.62 -3.55 -0.38
N ARG A 78 6.47 -2.67 -1.36
CA ARG A 78 5.31 -2.64 -2.24
C ARG A 78 5.75 -2.69 -3.70
N ILE A 79 5.48 -3.80 -4.36
CA ILE A 79 5.80 -3.98 -5.77
C ILE A 79 4.75 -3.24 -6.61
N GLU A 80 5.23 -2.29 -7.43
CA GLU A 80 4.39 -1.48 -8.32
C GLU A 80 4.41 -2.10 -9.72
N ASP A 81 3.41 -2.90 -10.05
CA ASP A 81 3.34 -3.70 -11.27
C ASP A 81 2.38 -3.15 -12.35
N THR A 82 2.16 -1.85 -12.33
CA THR A 82 1.24 -1.18 -13.27
C THR A 82 1.79 -1.03 -14.70
N ASP A 83 3.12 -1.07 -14.87
CA ASP A 83 3.77 -0.96 -16.18
C ASP A 83 4.00 -2.33 -16.81
N LYS A 84 2.96 -2.91 -17.35
CA LYS A 84 2.99 -4.25 -17.95
C LYS A 84 3.88 -4.36 -19.18
N LYS A 85 4.14 -3.26 -19.88
CA LYS A 85 5.00 -3.27 -21.07
C LYS A 85 6.47 -3.45 -20.75
N ARG A 86 6.90 -2.97 -19.58
CA ARG A 86 8.30 -3.03 -19.13
C ARG A 86 8.52 -4.07 -18.02
N GLU A 87 7.47 -4.78 -17.61
CA GLU A 87 7.58 -5.84 -16.61
C GLU A 87 8.46 -6.98 -17.14
N VAL A 88 9.45 -7.38 -16.34
CA VAL A 88 10.33 -8.52 -16.59
C VAL A 88 9.76 -9.74 -15.87
N GLY A 89 9.71 -10.92 -16.55
CA GLY A 89 9.06 -12.11 -16.03
C GLY A 89 9.55 -12.59 -14.68
N ASP A 90 10.85 -12.40 -14.36
CA ASP A 90 11.48 -12.72 -13.08
C ASP A 90 11.78 -11.46 -12.23
N GLY A 91 11.25 -10.30 -12.62
CA GLY A 91 11.52 -9.03 -11.98
C GLY A 91 11.07 -8.98 -10.52
N VAL A 92 9.94 -9.61 -10.20
CA VAL A 92 9.42 -9.70 -8.82
C VAL A 92 10.34 -10.56 -7.95
N ASP A 93 10.81 -11.68 -8.46
CA ASP A 93 11.70 -12.58 -7.72
C ASP A 93 13.10 -11.98 -7.52
N ALA A 94 13.50 -11.06 -8.40
CA ALA A 94 14.77 -10.35 -8.31
C ALA A 94 14.78 -9.22 -7.25
N ILE A 95 13.60 -8.76 -6.83
CA ILE A 95 13.45 -7.74 -5.80
C ILE A 95 13.56 -8.35 -4.40
#